data_af80aa690c4b80f77c3e0441b95f7686
#
_entry.id   af80aa690c4b80f77c3e0441b95f7686
#
_cell.length_a   1.000
_cell.length_b   1.000
_cell.length_c   1.000
_cell.angle_alpha   90.00
_cell.angle_beta   90.00
_cell.angle_gamma   90.00
#
_symmetry.space_group_name_H-M   'P 1'
#
loop_
_entity.id
_entity.type
_entity.pdbx_description
1 polymer ?
#
loop_
_entity_poly.entity_id
_entity_poly.type
_entity_poly.pdbx_seq_one_letter_code
_entity_poly.pdbx_strand_id
1 'polypeptide(L)'
;MSAHTSIPFRTAEDRERHASRVAVYLRDGGLVAHPTETVYGLGCALRADPLARLARLKRRGTPRPFLLLVRGAQDVPGLEWTEAAERLARAFWPGPLTLVLRATQGNFPPEVVGEGGTVAIRASPHPAVLAVLDELGEPITSTSANLPGEPPA
;
A
#
# COMPACT_ATOMS: atom_id res chain seq x y z
N MET A 1 -21.64 -15.37 2.15
CA MET A 1 -20.21 -15.50 2.52
C MET A 1 -19.39 -15.03 1.33
N SER A 2 -18.56 -14.02 1.51
CA SER A 2 -17.67 -13.57 0.43
C SER A 2 -16.57 -14.63 0.27
N ALA A 3 -16.52 -15.28 -0.89
CA ALA A 3 -15.47 -16.25 -1.19
C ALA A 3 -14.14 -15.51 -1.33
N HIS A 4 -13.13 -15.91 -0.57
CA HIS A 4 -11.77 -15.49 -0.78
C HIS A 4 -11.10 -16.43 -1.78
N THR A 5 -10.25 -15.88 -2.64
CA THR A 5 -9.45 -16.65 -3.60
C THR A 5 -7.98 -16.48 -3.24
N SER A 6 -7.28 -17.58 -3.06
CA SER A 6 -5.82 -17.56 -2.92
C SER A 6 -5.17 -17.75 -4.30
N ILE A 7 -4.21 -16.88 -4.60
CA ILE A 7 -3.49 -16.90 -5.87
C ILE A 7 -2.00 -17.13 -5.57
N PRO A 8 -1.34 -18.12 -6.23
CA PRO A 8 0.09 -18.31 -6.06
C PRO A 8 0.87 -17.11 -6.63
N PHE A 9 1.87 -16.63 -5.88
CA PHE A 9 2.70 -15.47 -6.25
C PHE A 9 4.16 -15.65 -5.84
N ARG A 10 4.61 -16.91 -5.68
CA ARG A 10 5.94 -17.22 -5.15
C ARG A 10 7.03 -17.16 -6.22
N THR A 11 6.75 -17.68 -7.41
CA THR A 11 7.70 -17.75 -8.50
C THR A 11 7.60 -16.54 -9.43
N ALA A 12 8.60 -16.33 -10.30
CA ALA A 12 8.53 -15.32 -11.36
C ALA A 12 7.35 -15.62 -12.31
N GLU A 13 7.18 -16.91 -12.67
CA GLU A 13 6.08 -17.36 -13.53
C GLU A 13 4.70 -17.08 -12.93
N ASP A 14 4.53 -17.30 -11.61
CA ASP A 14 3.29 -16.95 -10.91
C ASP A 14 2.98 -15.45 -11.05
N ARG A 15 3.99 -14.59 -10.87
CA ARG A 15 3.83 -13.14 -10.97
C ARG A 15 3.47 -12.70 -12.38
N GLU A 16 4.17 -13.20 -13.39
CA GLU A 16 3.87 -12.92 -14.80
C GLU A 16 2.43 -13.35 -15.16
N ARG A 17 2.00 -14.51 -14.66
CA ARG A 17 0.67 -15.06 -14.94
C ARG A 17 -0.46 -14.30 -14.24
N HIS A 18 -0.23 -13.77 -13.06
CA HIS A 18 -1.30 -13.29 -12.18
C HIS A 18 -1.27 -11.80 -11.83
N ALA A 19 -0.17 -11.08 -12.04
CA ALA A 19 -0.07 -9.67 -11.62
C ALA A 19 -1.14 -8.78 -12.27
N SER A 20 -1.35 -8.93 -13.57
CA SER A 20 -2.37 -8.18 -14.31
C SER A 20 -3.79 -8.46 -13.79
N ARG A 21 -4.10 -9.72 -13.48
CA ARG A 21 -5.39 -10.10 -12.90
C ARG A 21 -5.60 -9.46 -11.52
N VAL A 22 -4.58 -9.43 -10.67
CA VAL A 22 -4.64 -8.77 -9.35
C VAL A 22 -4.80 -7.25 -9.51
N ALA A 23 -4.09 -6.64 -10.46
CA ALA A 23 -4.23 -5.22 -10.76
C ALA A 23 -5.65 -4.85 -11.21
N VAL A 24 -6.25 -5.65 -12.09
CA VAL A 24 -7.67 -5.46 -12.51
C VAL A 24 -8.59 -5.59 -11.29
N TYR A 25 -8.41 -6.62 -10.46
CA TYR A 25 -9.22 -6.82 -9.26
C TYR A 25 -9.13 -5.63 -8.29
N LEU A 26 -7.94 -5.03 -8.13
CA LEU A 26 -7.74 -3.83 -7.32
C LEU A 26 -8.43 -2.59 -7.93
N ARG A 27 -8.33 -2.41 -9.26
CA ARG A 27 -9.03 -1.31 -9.96
C ARG A 27 -10.55 -1.41 -9.82
N ASP A 28 -11.08 -2.63 -9.76
CA ASP A 28 -12.50 -2.91 -9.56
C ASP A 28 -12.93 -2.80 -8.08
N GLY A 29 -12.05 -2.32 -7.21
CA GLY A 29 -12.34 -2.09 -5.78
C GLY A 29 -12.11 -3.32 -4.89
N GLY A 30 -11.33 -4.30 -5.35
CA GLY A 30 -10.95 -5.47 -4.55
C GLY A 30 -10.05 -5.13 -3.37
N LEU A 31 -10.12 -5.96 -2.33
CA LEU A 31 -9.18 -5.96 -1.21
C LEU A 31 -8.26 -7.16 -1.32
N VAL A 32 -6.97 -6.96 -1.10
CA VAL A 32 -5.97 -8.03 -1.17
C VAL A 32 -5.22 -8.18 0.15
N ALA A 33 -4.91 -9.42 0.52
CA ALA A 33 -3.86 -9.72 1.47
C ALA A 33 -2.58 -9.98 0.65
N HIS A 34 -1.49 -9.32 1.01
CA HIS A 34 -0.24 -9.39 0.26
C HIS A 34 0.97 -9.52 1.18
N PRO A 35 2.02 -10.23 0.77
CA PRO A 35 3.28 -10.25 1.51
C PRO A 35 4.01 -8.92 1.37
N THR A 36 4.86 -8.62 2.36
CA THR A 36 5.90 -7.59 2.26
C THR A 36 7.21 -8.14 2.83
N GLU A 37 8.26 -7.34 2.83
CA GLU A 37 9.53 -7.69 3.46
C GLU A 37 9.47 -7.73 5.00
N THR A 38 8.36 -7.31 5.59
CA THR A 38 8.17 -7.30 7.05
C THR A 38 7.06 -8.25 7.49
N VAL A 39 5.82 -7.93 7.20
CA VAL A 39 4.63 -8.70 7.61
C VAL A 39 3.62 -8.76 6.46
N TYR A 40 2.67 -9.68 6.52
CA TYR A 40 1.54 -9.64 5.59
C TYR A 40 0.70 -8.39 5.82
N GLY A 41 0.31 -7.75 4.72
CA GLY A 41 -0.54 -6.57 4.69
C GLY A 41 -1.90 -6.83 4.07
N LEU A 42 -2.85 -5.98 4.42
CA LEU A 42 -4.12 -5.82 3.71
C LEU A 42 -4.08 -4.50 2.96
N GLY A 43 -4.51 -4.51 1.71
CA GLY A 43 -4.46 -3.32 0.86
C GLY A 43 -5.56 -3.25 -0.17
N CYS A 44 -5.70 -2.06 -0.74
CA CYS A 44 -6.60 -1.75 -1.85
C CYS A 44 -6.07 -0.56 -2.65
N ALA A 45 -6.64 -0.33 -3.83
CA ALA A 45 -6.41 0.89 -4.59
C ALA A 45 -7.02 2.12 -3.87
N LEU A 46 -6.54 3.32 -4.20
CA LEU A 46 -6.94 4.58 -3.59
C LEU A 46 -8.31 5.05 -4.14
N ARG A 47 -9.34 4.29 -3.88
CA ARG A 47 -10.74 4.56 -4.24
C ARG A 47 -11.60 4.61 -2.98
N ALA A 48 -12.64 5.44 -2.96
CA ALA A 48 -13.48 5.68 -1.78
C ALA A 48 -14.10 4.38 -1.21
N ASP A 49 -14.72 3.56 -2.06
CA ASP A 49 -15.40 2.33 -1.61
C ASP A 49 -14.45 1.29 -0.99
N PRO A 50 -13.35 0.87 -1.66
CA PRO A 50 -12.44 -0.10 -1.06
C PRO A 50 -11.73 0.45 0.18
N LEU A 51 -11.41 1.74 0.24
CA LEU A 51 -10.84 2.37 1.43
C LEU A 51 -11.81 2.30 2.62
N ALA A 52 -13.08 2.65 2.41
CA ALA A 52 -14.11 2.54 3.44
C ALA A 52 -14.32 1.09 3.91
N ARG A 53 -14.27 0.12 2.99
CA ARG A 53 -14.35 -1.31 3.32
C ARG A 53 -13.14 -1.78 4.13
N LEU A 54 -11.93 -1.36 3.74
CA LEU A 54 -10.69 -1.68 4.47
C LEU A 54 -10.71 -1.07 5.87
N ALA A 55 -11.15 0.18 6.01
CA ALA A 55 -11.30 0.84 7.32
C ALA A 55 -12.26 0.09 8.24
N ARG A 56 -13.42 -0.34 7.72
CA ARG A 56 -14.37 -1.17 8.47
C ARG A 56 -13.76 -2.52 8.88
N LEU A 57 -13.04 -3.17 7.98
CA LEU A 57 -12.39 -4.46 8.26
C LEU A 57 -11.39 -4.35 9.41
N LYS A 58 -10.65 -3.25 9.47
CA LYS A 58 -9.67 -2.99 10.53
C LYS A 58 -10.29 -2.64 11.88
N ARG A 59 -11.58 -2.36 11.97
CA ARG A 59 -12.31 -2.06 13.22
C ARG A 59 -11.56 -1.09 14.16
N ARG A 60 -10.88 -0.12 13.60
CA ARG A 60 -10.08 0.82 14.41
C ARG A 60 -11.00 1.78 15.16
N GLY A 61 -10.91 1.80 16.50
CA GLY A 61 -11.63 2.76 17.34
C GLY A 61 -11.13 4.20 17.13
N THR A 62 -9.85 4.38 16.77
CA THR A 62 -9.25 5.66 16.39
C THR A 62 -8.78 5.58 14.95
N PRO A 63 -9.15 6.54 14.08
CA PRO A 63 -8.66 6.60 12.73
C PRO A 63 -7.12 6.68 12.71
N ARG A 64 -6.49 5.76 11.99
CA ARG A 64 -5.05 5.81 11.70
C ARG A 64 -4.89 5.73 10.20
N PRO A 65 -4.11 6.63 9.57
CA PRO A 65 -3.94 6.63 8.14
C PRO A 65 -3.30 5.32 7.66
N PHE A 66 -3.69 4.88 6.47
CA PHE A 66 -3.05 3.76 5.83
C PHE A 66 -1.73 4.19 5.19
N LEU A 67 -0.74 3.34 5.30
CA LEU A 67 0.51 3.45 4.56
C LEU A 67 0.25 3.23 3.07
N LEU A 68 0.97 3.93 2.21
CA LEU A 68 1.02 3.67 0.77
C LEU A 68 2.28 2.89 0.41
N LEU A 69 2.10 1.80 -0.33
CA LEU A 69 3.19 1.13 -1.05
C LEU A 69 3.31 1.74 -2.43
N VAL A 70 4.54 2.12 -2.77
CA VAL A 70 4.91 2.81 -4.01
C VAL A 70 6.10 2.12 -4.66
N ARG A 71 6.32 2.33 -5.96
CA ARG A 71 7.57 1.95 -6.64
C ARG A 71 8.69 2.95 -6.34
N GLY A 72 8.32 4.21 -6.16
CA GLY A 72 9.24 5.31 -5.86
C GLY A 72 8.51 6.65 -5.76
N ALA A 73 9.29 7.73 -5.69
CA ALA A 73 8.78 9.09 -5.54
C ALA A 73 7.82 9.51 -6.66
N GLN A 74 8.01 9.00 -7.87
CA GLN A 74 7.20 9.32 -9.05
C GLN A 74 5.73 8.90 -8.92
N ASP A 75 5.42 7.94 -8.05
CA ASP A 75 4.05 7.46 -7.83
C ASP A 75 3.22 8.41 -6.95
N VAL A 76 3.87 9.37 -6.29
CA VAL A 76 3.24 10.26 -5.30
C VAL A 76 3.69 11.72 -5.50
N PRO A 77 3.38 12.33 -6.66
CA PRO A 77 3.87 13.67 -7.01
C PRO A 77 3.35 14.80 -6.10
N GLY A 78 2.26 14.55 -5.37
CA GLY A 78 1.66 15.54 -4.46
C GLY A 78 2.29 15.58 -3.06
N LEU A 79 3.48 15.00 -2.86
CA LEU A 79 4.20 15.04 -1.57
C LEU A 79 5.40 15.99 -1.64
N GLU A 80 5.71 16.63 -0.50
CA GLU A 80 6.87 17.50 -0.35
C GLU A 80 8.15 16.65 -0.16
N TRP A 81 8.96 16.59 -1.22
CA TRP A 81 10.25 15.90 -1.20
C TRP A 81 11.36 16.87 -0.78
N THR A 82 11.77 16.78 0.47
CA THR A 82 12.95 17.49 0.97
C THR A 82 14.23 16.78 0.57
N GLU A 83 15.35 17.48 0.55
CA GLU A 83 16.68 16.88 0.31
C GLU A 83 16.98 15.72 1.28
N ALA A 84 16.56 15.84 2.54
CA ALA A 84 16.72 14.77 3.53
C ALA A 84 15.89 13.54 3.17
N ALA A 85 14.63 13.73 2.77
CA ALA A 85 13.74 12.63 2.34
C ALA A 85 14.30 11.92 1.11
N GLU A 86 14.80 12.67 0.12
CA GLU A 86 15.42 12.10 -1.07
C GLU A 86 16.69 11.29 -0.74
N ARG A 87 17.53 11.78 0.15
CA ARG A 87 18.75 11.05 0.58
C ARG A 87 18.38 9.75 1.30
N LEU A 88 17.37 9.79 2.19
CA LEU A 88 16.89 8.58 2.87
C LEU A 88 16.28 7.58 1.90
N ALA A 89 15.45 8.02 0.97
CA ALA A 89 14.89 7.15 -0.06
C ALA A 89 15.99 6.50 -0.90
N ARG A 90 16.98 7.25 -1.37
CA ARG A 90 18.12 6.71 -2.13
C ARG A 90 18.95 5.70 -1.35
N ALA A 91 19.09 5.89 -0.04
CA ALA A 91 19.90 5.01 0.81
C ALA A 91 19.18 3.72 1.21
N PHE A 92 17.85 3.76 1.40
CA PHE A 92 17.09 2.70 2.07
C PHE A 92 15.94 2.12 1.25
N TRP A 93 15.61 2.67 0.09
CA TRP A 93 14.59 2.13 -0.80
C TRP A 93 15.18 1.44 -2.02
N PRO A 94 14.56 0.34 -2.46
CA PRO A 94 13.45 -0.37 -1.81
C PRO A 94 13.88 -1.04 -0.50
N GLY A 95 13.04 -0.95 0.55
CA GLY A 95 13.39 -1.47 1.86
C GLY A 95 12.37 -1.11 2.95
N PRO A 96 12.62 -1.51 4.21
CA PRO A 96 11.65 -1.40 5.30
C PRO A 96 11.52 0.04 5.88
N LEU A 97 12.06 1.04 5.22
CA LEU A 97 11.94 2.43 5.65
C LEU A 97 10.59 3.03 5.20
N THR A 98 9.82 3.53 6.15
CA THR A 98 8.64 4.36 5.89
C THR A 98 9.01 5.83 6.03
N LEU A 99 8.73 6.62 5.01
CA LEU A 99 8.82 8.07 5.05
C LEU A 99 7.43 8.66 5.29
N VAL A 100 7.36 9.68 6.14
CA VAL A 100 6.13 10.45 6.40
C VAL A 100 6.36 11.85 5.86
N LEU A 101 5.68 12.19 4.79
CA LEU A 101 5.88 13.44 4.05
C LEU A 101 4.60 14.27 4.06
N ARG A 102 4.75 15.60 4.00
CA ARG A 102 3.61 16.51 3.89
C ARG A 102 2.97 16.42 2.50
N ALA A 103 1.65 16.35 2.45
CA ALA A 103 0.90 16.51 1.21
C ALA A 103 0.85 18.00 0.85
N THR A 104 1.29 18.35 -0.36
CA THR A 104 1.29 19.72 -0.87
C THR A 104 0.04 20.07 -1.65
N GLN A 105 -0.70 19.05 -2.10
CA GLN A 105 -1.95 19.18 -2.83
C GLN A 105 -2.99 18.20 -2.28
N GLY A 106 -4.25 18.62 -2.20
CA GLY A 106 -5.34 17.88 -1.57
C GLY A 106 -5.85 16.64 -2.34
N ASN A 107 -4.98 15.92 -3.03
CA ASN A 107 -5.34 14.81 -3.91
C ASN A 107 -5.28 13.43 -3.23
N PHE A 108 -5.03 13.38 -1.93
CA PHE A 108 -5.00 12.13 -1.18
C PHE A 108 -6.32 11.90 -0.44
N PRO A 109 -6.88 10.67 -0.49
CA PRO A 109 -8.05 10.31 0.31
C PRO A 109 -7.80 10.49 1.81
N PRO A 110 -8.81 10.91 2.59
CA PRO A 110 -8.65 11.16 4.02
C PRO A 110 -8.15 9.94 4.80
N GLU A 111 -8.41 8.71 4.33
CA GLU A 111 -7.98 7.47 4.95
C GLU A 111 -6.46 7.25 4.92
N VAL A 112 -5.73 8.00 4.08
CA VAL A 112 -4.26 7.93 3.99
C VAL A 112 -3.58 9.18 4.51
N VAL A 113 -4.34 10.22 4.86
CA VAL A 113 -3.81 11.48 5.38
C VAL A 113 -3.81 11.45 6.90
N GLY A 114 -2.64 11.65 7.48
CA GLY A 114 -2.41 11.72 8.92
C GLY A 114 -2.40 13.13 9.46
N GLU A 115 -2.04 13.24 10.73
CA GLU A 115 -1.94 14.50 11.43
C GLU A 115 -1.01 15.48 10.68
N GLY A 116 -1.39 16.76 10.65
CA GLY A 116 -0.64 17.79 9.94
C GLY A 116 -0.64 17.67 8.42
N GLY A 117 -1.57 16.90 7.83
CA GLY A 117 -1.65 16.72 6.38
C GLY A 117 -0.51 15.87 5.81
N THR A 118 -0.09 14.85 6.54
CA THR A 118 1.04 13.99 6.17
C THR A 118 0.57 12.67 5.58
N VAL A 119 1.38 12.05 4.72
CA VAL A 119 1.15 10.73 4.12
C VAL A 119 2.37 9.85 4.36
N ALA A 120 2.13 8.63 4.85
CA ALA A 120 3.16 7.61 5.06
C ALA A 120 3.34 6.76 3.80
N ILE A 121 4.57 6.64 3.33
CA ILE A 121 4.90 5.91 2.10
C ILE A 121 6.11 4.99 2.30
N ARG A 122 6.12 3.86 1.58
CA ARG A 122 7.23 2.89 1.57
C ARG A 122 7.40 2.27 0.19
N ALA A 123 8.63 2.12 -0.27
CA ALA A 123 8.94 1.29 -1.43
C ALA A 123 9.39 -0.10 -0.96
N SER A 124 8.50 -1.09 -1.06
CA SER A 124 8.79 -2.47 -0.68
C SER A 124 9.63 -3.17 -1.75
N PRO A 125 10.69 -3.93 -1.39
CA PRO A 125 11.45 -4.75 -2.33
C PRO A 125 10.74 -6.08 -2.67
N HIS A 126 9.60 -6.37 -2.06
CA HIS A 126 8.97 -7.68 -2.23
C HIS A 126 8.47 -7.89 -3.66
N PRO A 127 8.92 -8.94 -4.37
CA PRO A 127 8.63 -9.12 -5.79
C PRO A 127 7.14 -9.19 -6.15
N ALA A 128 6.31 -9.72 -5.26
CA ALA A 128 4.85 -9.77 -5.47
C ALA A 128 4.23 -8.37 -5.45
N VAL A 129 4.68 -7.49 -4.54
CA VAL A 129 4.22 -6.10 -4.46
C VAL A 129 4.65 -5.33 -5.69
N LEU A 130 5.93 -5.45 -6.08
CA LEU A 130 6.45 -4.76 -7.27
C LEU A 130 5.70 -5.16 -8.54
N ALA A 131 5.47 -6.46 -8.76
CA ALA A 131 4.75 -6.95 -9.93
C ALA A 131 3.32 -6.38 -10.01
N VAL A 132 2.62 -6.29 -8.87
CA VAL A 132 1.27 -5.71 -8.83
C VAL A 132 1.30 -4.20 -9.06
N LEU A 133 2.24 -3.47 -8.45
CA LEU A 133 2.38 -2.02 -8.64
C LEU A 133 2.73 -1.66 -10.08
N ASP A 134 3.58 -2.46 -10.75
CA ASP A 134 3.96 -2.26 -12.15
C ASP A 134 2.74 -2.40 -13.08
N GLU A 135 1.92 -3.40 -12.86
CA GLU A 135 0.68 -3.62 -13.64
C GLU A 135 -0.42 -2.61 -13.29
N LEU A 136 -0.52 -2.23 -12.02
CA LEU A 136 -1.54 -1.30 -11.55
C LEU A 136 -1.24 0.15 -11.99
N GLY A 137 0.03 0.56 -11.96
CA GLY A 137 0.49 1.89 -12.33
C GLY A 137 0.20 2.98 -11.30
N GLU A 138 -0.26 2.61 -10.10
CA GLU A 138 -0.59 3.53 -9.01
C GLU A 138 -0.29 2.89 -7.64
N PRO A 139 -0.16 3.70 -6.56
CA PRO A 139 0.03 3.19 -5.20
C PRO A 139 -1.12 2.30 -4.72
N ILE A 140 -0.81 1.39 -3.81
CA ILE A 140 -1.82 0.67 -3.02
C ILE A 140 -1.67 1.02 -1.54
N THR A 141 -2.77 0.95 -0.80
CA THR A 141 -2.70 1.04 0.66
C THR A 141 -2.09 -0.24 1.24
N SER A 142 -1.50 -0.12 2.42
CA SER A 142 -1.07 -1.27 3.21
C SER A 142 -1.31 -1.03 4.69
N THR A 143 -1.87 -2.03 5.34
CA THR A 143 -1.97 -2.11 6.80
C THR A 143 -1.72 -3.56 7.22
N SER A 144 -1.13 -3.81 8.38
CA SER A 144 -0.85 -5.16 8.84
C SER A 144 -2.10 -6.07 8.83
N ALA A 145 -1.93 -7.32 8.45
CA ALA A 145 -3.02 -8.31 8.36
C ALA A 145 -3.31 -8.91 9.75
N ASN A 146 -3.85 -8.09 10.66
CA ASN A 146 -4.25 -8.45 12.02
C ASN A 146 -5.42 -7.60 12.49
N LEU A 147 -6.11 -8.03 13.53
CA LEU A 147 -6.99 -7.15 14.29
C LEU A 147 -6.15 -6.19 15.17
N PRO A 148 -6.68 -5.01 15.52
CA PRO A 148 -5.97 -4.08 16.40
C PRO A 148 -5.62 -4.74 17.74
N GLY A 149 -4.32 -4.69 18.10
CA GLY A 149 -3.81 -5.29 19.34
C GLY A 149 -3.39 -6.75 19.24
N GLU A 150 -3.64 -7.42 18.13
CA GLU A 150 -3.18 -8.79 17.87
C GLU A 150 -1.84 -8.80 17.13
N PRO A 151 -1.05 -9.87 17.24
CA PRO A 151 0.17 -10.03 16.43
C PRO A 151 -0.16 -10.01 14.93
N PRO A 152 0.71 -9.41 14.09
CA PRO A 152 0.57 -9.50 12.63
C PRO A 152 0.83 -10.92 12.11
N ALA A 153 0.15 -11.28 11.03
CA ALA A 153 0.34 -12.55 10.32
C ALA A 153 1.65 -12.56 9.53
#